data_6d055b21eeca333761f91716851316d8
#
_entry.id   6d055b21eeca333761f91716851316d8
#
_cell.length_a   1.000
_cell.length_b   1.000
_cell.length_c   1.000
_cell.angle_alpha   90.00
_cell.angle_beta   90.00
_cell.angle_gamma   90.00
#
_symmetry.space_group_name_H-M   'P 1'
#
loop_
_entity.id
_entity.type
_entity.pdbx_description
1 polymer ?
#
loop_
_entity_poly.entity_id
_entity_poly.type
_entity_poly.pdbx_seq_one_letter_code
_entity_poly.pdbx_strand_id
1 'polypeptide(L)'
;MHQQHTLERAMRRALQLAGNGPAEGVNPRVGCVILSPAGEIIAEGWHRGAGTCHAEVDALARLDPADARGATAVVTLEPCNHTGRTGPCALALIDAGIGRVVYAVADPGPHSSGGGDRLRAAGIDVAGGLLADEVAAFLADWLVSARLGRPFVTVKWASSLDGRAAAADGTSQWITGPAARRDVHERRARADAILVGTGTALADDPSLTARAAD
;
A
#
# COMPACT_ATOMS: atom_id res chain seq x y z
N MET A 1 -8.76 10.97 25.19
CA MET A 1 -7.43 11.33 24.66
C MET A 1 -6.46 10.15 24.62
N HIS A 2 -6.30 9.35 25.68
CA HIS A 2 -5.33 8.25 25.70
C HIS A 2 -5.60 7.14 24.65
N GLN A 3 -6.85 6.70 24.53
CA GLN A 3 -7.25 5.66 23.54
C GLN A 3 -7.03 6.10 22.08
N GLN A 4 -7.35 7.36 21.77
CA GLN A 4 -7.14 7.92 20.42
C GLN A 4 -5.64 7.89 20.05
N HIS A 5 -4.77 8.31 20.95
CA HIS A 5 -3.33 8.29 20.73
C HIS A 5 -2.77 6.88 20.54
N THR A 6 -3.30 5.89 21.30
CA THR A 6 -2.94 4.46 21.11
C THR A 6 -3.30 3.96 19.71
N LEU A 7 -4.51 4.27 19.23
CA LEU A 7 -4.96 3.88 17.89
C LEU A 7 -4.13 4.54 16.78
N GLU A 8 -3.78 5.82 16.93
CA GLU A 8 -2.92 6.51 15.95
C GLU A 8 -1.51 5.92 15.89
N ARG A 9 -0.92 5.56 17.03
CA ARG A 9 0.36 4.86 17.09
C ARG A 9 0.28 3.50 16.39
N ALA A 10 -0.77 2.74 16.67
CA ALA A 10 -1.00 1.43 16.04
C ALA A 10 -1.20 1.57 14.53
N MET A 11 -1.92 2.58 14.05
CA MET A 11 -2.11 2.84 12.62
C MET A 11 -0.79 3.21 11.94
N ARG A 12 0.02 4.07 12.53
CA ARG A 12 1.36 4.37 11.97
C ARG A 12 2.26 3.14 11.97
N ARG A 13 2.15 2.27 13.00
CA ARG A 13 2.86 0.99 13.00
C ARG A 13 2.36 0.06 11.89
N ALA A 14 1.05 -0.05 11.67
CA ALA A 14 0.47 -0.79 10.56
C ALA A 14 0.97 -0.24 9.20
N LEU A 15 1.07 1.09 9.06
CA LEU A 15 1.61 1.71 7.85
C LEU A 15 3.09 1.38 7.61
N GLN A 16 3.91 1.35 8.67
CA GLN A 16 5.30 0.90 8.56
C GLN A 16 5.39 -0.57 8.12
N LEU A 17 4.55 -1.44 8.66
CA LEU A 17 4.46 -2.85 8.26
C LEU A 17 4.04 -3.01 6.80
N ALA A 18 3.08 -2.21 6.35
CA ALA A 18 2.67 -2.17 4.94
C ALA A 18 3.84 -1.85 4.00
N GLY A 19 4.80 -1.04 4.45
CA GLY A 19 6.03 -0.72 3.73
C GLY A 19 6.92 -1.94 3.43
N ASN A 20 6.80 -3.04 4.17
CA ASN A 20 7.53 -4.29 3.93
C ASN A 20 6.94 -5.11 2.78
N GLY A 21 5.73 -4.81 2.34
CA GLY A 21 5.12 -5.45 1.17
C GLY A 21 5.79 -5.00 -0.14
N PRO A 22 5.67 -5.81 -1.22
CA PRO A 22 6.27 -5.47 -2.50
C PRO A 22 5.72 -4.14 -3.02
N ALA A 23 6.61 -3.32 -3.58
CA ALA A 23 6.22 -2.05 -4.19
C ALA A 23 5.52 -2.25 -5.54
N GLU A 24 5.74 -3.39 -6.17
CA GLU A 24 5.24 -3.77 -7.48
C GLU A 24 4.03 -4.71 -7.36
N GLY A 25 3.19 -4.71 -8.39
CA GLY A 25 2.06 -5.62 -8.49
C GLY A 25 0.71 -4.98 -8.27
N VAL A 26 -0.34 -5.77 -8.52
CA VAL A 26 -1.74 -5.31 -8.54
C VAL A 26 -2.39 -5.17 -7.17
N ASN A 27 -1.78 -5.76 -6.12
CA ASN A 27 -2.36 -5.77 -4.78
C ASN A 27 -1.90 -4.56 -3.96
N PRO A 28 -2.78 -4.00 -3.09
CA PRO A 28 -2.38 -2.95 -2.18
C PRO A 28 -1.40 -3.46 -1.13
N ARG A 29 -0.50 -2.61 -0.71
CA ARG A 29 0.35 -2.86 0.46
C ARG A 29 -0.45 -2.56 1.71
N VAL A 30 -0.78 -3.59 2.46
CA VAL A 30 -1.61 -3.50 3.66
C VAL A 30 -0.83 -3.98 4.88
N GLY A 31 -1.01 -3.28 5.98
CA GLY A 31 -0.51 -3.66 7.30
C GLY A 31 -1.63 -3.73 8.32
N CYS A 32 -1.47 -4.61 9.27
CA CYS A 32 -2.41 -4.84 10.37
C CYS A 32 -1.66 -4.93 11.70
N VAL A 33 -2.20 -4.28 12.72
CA VAL A 33 -1.77 -4.40 14.11
C VAL A 33 -2.97 -4.82 14.94
N ILE A 34 -2.81 -5.83 15.78
CA ILE A 34 -3.84 -6.26 16.72
C ILE A 34 -3.45 -5.78 18.13
N LEU A 35 -4.37 -5.07 18.77
CA LEU A 35 -4.24 -4.57 20.13
C LEU A 35 -5.08 -5.41 21.09
N SER A 36 -4.52 -5.73 22.26
CA SER A 36 -5.28 -6.29 23.37
C SER A 36 -6.36 -5.31 23.85
N PRO A 37 -7.32 -5.73 24.67
CA PRO A 37 -8.27 -4.81 25.31
C PRO A 37 -7.58 -3.73 26.18
N ALA A 38 -6.36 -3.99 26.65
CA ALA A 38 -5.54 -3.01 27.39
C ALA A 38 -4.82 -2.00 26.48
N GLY A 39 -4.87 -2.19 25.15
CA GLY A 39 -4.23 -1.31 24.16
C GLY A 39 -2.77 -1.65 23.86
N GLU A 40 -2.30 -2.83 24.26
CA GLU A 40 -0.97 -3.33 23.93
C GLU A 40 -0.95 -4.04 22.58
N ILE A 41 0.13 -3.91 21.81
CA ILE A 41 0.30 -4.64 20.56
C ILE A 41 0.56 -6.10 20.88
N ILE A 42 -0.32 -6.99 20.41
CA ILE A 42 -0.23 -8.44 20.63
C ILE A 42 0.06 -9.21 19.34
N ALA A 43 -0.22 -8.65 18.15
CA ALA A 43 0.22 -9.20 16.88
C ALA A 43 0.36 -8.14 15.81
N GLU A 44 1.17 -8.47 14.80
CA GLU A 44 1.44 -7.64 13.64
C GLU A 44 1.45 -8.49 12.38
N GLY A 45 0.96 -7.95 11.28
CA GLY A 45 0.94 -8.62 9.99
C GLY A 45 0.99 -7.64 8.83
N TRP A 46 1.43 -8.11 7.67
CA TRP A 46 1.40 -7.35 6.42
C TRP A 46 1.25 -8.27 5.22
N HIS A 47 0.70 -7.73 4.14
CA HIS A 47 0.57 -8.47 2.88
C HIS A 47 1.91 -8.58 2.16
N ARG A 48 2.39 -9.80 1.91
CA ARG A 48 3.69 -10.10 1.29
C ARG A 48 3.64 -10.24 -0.24
N GLY A 49 2.51 -9.91 -0.84
CA GLY A 49 2.31 -9.98 -2.28
C GLY A 49 1.33 -11.07 -2.73
N ALA A 50 1.07 -11.12 -4.01
CA ALA A 50 0.06 -11.98 -4.61
C ALA A 50 0.27 -13.47 -4.25
N GLY A 51 -0.79 -14.11 -3.79
CA GLY A 51 -0.76 -15.53 -3.37
C GLY A 51 -0.41 -15.75 -1.90
N THR A 52 -0.09 -14.71 -1.14
CA THR A 52 0.14 -14.78 0.30
C THR A 52 -1.10 -14.34 1.09
N CYS A 53 -1.11 -14.58 2.40
CA CYS A 53 -2.17 -14.10 3.28
C CYS A 53 -2.26 -12.57 3.25
N HIS A 54 -3.47 -12.05 3.45
CA HIS A 54 -3.69 -10.65 3.72
C HIS A 54 -3.17 -10.28 5.12
N ALA A 55 -2.95 -9.00 5.38
CA ALA A 55 -2.33 -8.49 6.60
C ALA A 55 -3.06 -8.93 7.87
N GLU A 56 -4.39 -8.94 7.85
CA GLU A 56 -5.24 -9.33 8.96
C GLU A 56 -5.06 -10.81 9.29
N VAL A 57 -5.09 -11.68 8.27
CA VAL A 57 -4.88 -13.12 8.43
C VAL A 57 -3.45 -13.42 8.86
N ASP A 58 -2.45 -12.70 8.33
CA ASP A 58 -1.05 -12.83 8.74
C ASP A 58 -0.86 -12.42 10.22
N ALA A 59 -1.56 -11.38 10.69
CA ALA A 59 -1.54 -10.99 12.09
C ALA A 59 -2.23 -12.02 13.00
N LEU A 60 -3.45 -12.46 12.62
CA LEU A 60 -4.20 -13.46 13.38
C LEU A 60 -3.46 -14.79 13.50
N ALA A 61 -2.74 -15.22 12.47
CA ALA A 61 -1.98 -16.47 12.49
C ALA A 61 -0.83 -16.50 13.53
N ARG A 62 -0.51 -15.35 14.11
CA ARG A 62 0.55 -15.18 15.14
C ARG A 62 0.00 -15.07 16.55
N LEU A 63 -1.31 -15.10 16.72
CA LEU A 63 -2.01 -15.01 17.98
C LEU A 63 -2.46 -16.37 18.49
N ASP A 64 -2.48 -16.53 19.78
CA ASP A 64 -3.35 -17.53 20.40
C ASP A 64 -4.82 -17.12 20.11
N PRO A 65 -5.68 -18.03 19.65
CA PRO A 65 -7.08 -17.71 19.41
C PRO A 65 -7.83 -17.11 20.61
N ALA A 66 -7.37 -17.39 21.82
CA ALA A 66 -7.94 -16.80 23.04
C ALA A 66 -7.67 -15.30 23.15
N ASP A 67 -6.50 -14.84 22.70
CA ASP A 67 -6.07 -13.44 22.78
C ASP A 67 -6.75 -12.56 21.70
N ALA A 68 -7.25 -13.17 20.63
CA ALA A 68 -7.99 -12.45 19.58
C ALA A 68 -9.36 -11.97 20.05
N ARG A 69 -9.97 -12.64 21.04
CA ARG A 69 -11.33 -12.34 21.49
C ARG A 69 -11.40 -10.98 22.17
N GLY A 70 -12.29 -10.11 21.65
CA GLY A 70 -12.45 -8.75 22.16
C GLY A 70 -11.30 -7.79 21.83
N ALA A 71 -10.26 -8.25 21.13
CA ALA A 71 -9.14 -7.42 20.68
C ALA A 71 -9.57 -6.38 19.63
N THR A 72 -8.70 -5.40 19.36
CA THR A 72 -8.91 -4.38 18.34
C THR A 72 -7.94 -4.60 17.17
N ALA A 73 -8.45 -4.80 15.97
CA ALA A 73 -7.65 -4.82 14.74
C ALA A 73 -7.56 -3.39 14.14
N VAL A 74 -6.34 -2.92 13.93
CA VAL A 74 -6.03 -1.63 13.29
C VAL A 74 -5.39 -1.90 11.93
N VAL A 75 -6.06 -1.53 10.84
CA VAL A 75 -5.69 -1.93 9.47
C VAL A 75 -5.58 -0.71 8.58
N THR A 76 -4.60 -0.66 7.72
CA THR A 76 -4.39 0.49 6.81
C THR A 76 -5.48 0.61 5.73
N LEU A 77 -6.08 -0.50 5.31
CA LEU A 77 -7.16 -0.54 4.33
C LEU A 77 -8.37 -1.28 4.92
N GLU A 78 -9.58 -0.94 4.51
CA GLU A 78 -10.80 -1.66 4.90
C GLU A 78 -10.64 -3.17 4.64
N PRO A 79 -10.91 -4.05 5.62
CA PRO A 79 -10.84 -5.50 5.43
C PRO A 79 -11.72 -5.96 4.28
N CYS A 80 -11.19 -6.79 3.40
CA CYS A 80 -11.90 -7.22 2.21
C CYS A 80 -13.12 -8.10 2.52
N ASN A 81 -14.13 -8.05 1.62
CA ASN A 81 -15.37 -8.83 1.72
C ASN A 81 -15.58 -9.80 0.56
N HIS A 82 -14.55 -10.13 -0.20
CA HIS A 82 -14.64 -11.05 -1.33
C HIS A 82 -13.87 -12.34 -1.05
N THR A 83 -14.30 -13.43 -1.68
CA THR A 83 -13.56 -14.69 -1.72
C THR A 83 -12.69 -14.68 -2.99
N GLY A 84 -11.39 -14.56 -2.79
CA GLY A 84 -10.40 -14.71 -3.84
C GLY A 84 -9.62 -16.02 -3.68
N ARG A 85 -8.29 -15.96 -3.69
CA ARG A 85 -7.40 -17.09 -3.35
C ARG A 85 -7.47 -17.45 -1.86
N THR A 86 -7.82 -16.46 -1.03
CA THR A 86 -8.09 -16.61 0.40
C THR A 86 -9.52 -16.17 0.67
N GLY A 87 -10.09 -16.60 1.81
CA GLY A 87 -11.40 -16.13 2.25
C GLY A 87 -11.38 -14.64 2.62
N PRO A 88 -12.57 -14.00 2.77
CA PRO A 88 -12.69 -12.60 3.14
C PRO A 88 -12.05 -12.33 4.51
N CYS A 89 -11.23 -11.25 4.61
CA CYS A 89 -10.63 -10.83 5.88
C CYS A 89 -11.69 -10.45 6.91
N ALA A 90 -12.82 -9.87 6.47
CA ALA A 90 -13.94 -9.58 7.35
C ALA A 90 -14.46 -10.84 8.06
N LEU A 91 -14.57 -11.98 7.37
CA LEU A 91 -14.93 -13.26 8.00
C LEU A 91 -13.86 -13.74 8.97
N ALA A 92 -12.60 -13.71 8.59
CA ALA A 92 -11.52 -14.16 9.47
C ALA A 92 -11.48 -13.37 10.79
N LEU A 93 -11.75 -12.05 10.75
CA LEU A 93 -11.85 -11.20 11.95
C LEU A 93 -13.09 -11.55 12.80
N ILE A 94 -14.23 -11.84 12.17
CA ILE A 94 -15.45 -12.30 12.86
C ILE A 94 -15.20 -13.63 13.56
N ASP A 95 -14.66 -14.60 12.83
CA ASP A 95 -14.42 -15.96 13.34
C ASP A 95 -13.41 -15.98 14.49
N ALA A 96 -12.42 -15.07 14.45
CA ALA A 96 -11.46 -14.87 15.52
C ALA A 96 -12.06 -14.17 16.77
N GLY A 97 -13.27 -13.62 16.67
CA GLY A 97 -13.92 -12.91 17.78
C GLY A 97 -13.33 -11.53 18.08
N ILE A 98 -12.77 -10.87 17.07
CA ILE A 98 -12.31 -9.46 17.19
C ILE A 98 -13.48 -8.58 17.62
N GLY A 99 -13.29 -7.75 18.65
CA GLY A 99 -14.34 -6.89 19.18
C GLY A 99 -14.45 -5.54 18.49
N ARG A 100 -13.35 -5.05 17.92
CA ARG A 100 -13.29 -3.76 17.24
C ARG A 100 -12.37 -3.78 16.03
N VAL A 101 -12.77 -3.08 14.98
CA VAL A 101 -11.93 -2.86 13.78
C VAL A 101 -11.81 -1.36 13.50
N VAL A 102 -10.58 -0.89 13.34
CA VAL A 102 -10.30 0.50 12.93
C VAL A 102 -9.49 0.48 11.65
N TYR A 103 -10.01 1.06 10.59
CA TYR A 103 -9.27 1.15 9.33
C TYR A 103 -9.05 2.61 8.89
N ALA A 104 -8.01 2.85 8.09
CA ALA A 104 -7.70 4.19 7.60
C ALA A 104 -8.51 4.54 6.35
N VAL A 105 -8.37 3.76 5.28
CA VAL A 105 -8.95 4.05 3.97
C VAL A 105 -10.00 2.99 3.63
N ALA A 106 -11.15 3.42 3.12
CA ALA A 106 -12.16 2.51 2.57
C ALA A 106 -11.65 1.85 1.28
N ASP A 107 -11.95 0.57 1.09
CA ASP A 107 -11.61 -0.14 -0.14
C ASP A 107 -12.51 0.35 -1.30
N PRO A 108 -11.94 0.96 -2.36
CA PRO A 108 -12.72 1.44 -3.50
C PRO A 108 -13.11 0.33 -4.48
N GLY A 109 -12.61 -0.88 -4.30
CA GLY A 109 -12.84 -1.99 -5.23
C GLY A 109 -14.30 -2.44 -5.26
N PRO A 110 -14.95 -2.53 -6.43
CA PRO A 110 -16.38 -2.88 -6.51
C PRO A 110 -16.67 -4.32 -6.03
N HIS A 111 -15.66 -5.17 -5.99
CA HIS A 111 -15.80 -6.57 -5.57
C HIS A 111 -15.22 -6.85 -4.19
N SER A 112 -14.29 -6.02 -3.70
CA SER A 112 -13.56 -6.24 -2.44
C SER A 112 -14.10 -5.43 -1.27
N SER A 113 -14.76 -4.31 -1.54
CA SER A 113 -15.34 -3.40 -0.55
C SER A 113 -16.48 -4.02 0.28
N GLY A 114 -16.93 -3.28 1.30
CA GLY A 114 -18.07 -3.65 2.14
C GLY A 114 -17.71 -4.57 3.32
N GLY A 115 -16.44 -4.75 3.60
CA GLY A 115 -16.01 -5.51 4.79
C GLY A 115 -16.39 -4.80 6.09
N GLY A 116 -16.30 -3.48 6.11
CA GLY A 116 -16.75 -2.68 7.26
C GLY A 116 -18.22 -2.88 7.59
N ASP A 117 -19.09 -2.94 6.58
CA ASP A 117 -20.53 -3.17 6.78
C ASP A 117 -20.81 -4.60 7.23
N ARG A 118 -20.10 -5.59 6.68
CA ARG A 118 -20.19 -6.98 7.13
C ARG A 118 -19.79 -7.14 8.59
N LEU A 119 -18.70 -6.50 9.01
CA LEU A 119 -18.24 -6.50 10.39
C LEU A 119 -19.26 -5.87 11.33
N ARG A 120 -19.85 -4.72 10.96
CA ARG A 120 -20.94 -4.08 11.72
C ARG A 120 -22.16 -4.97 11.86
N ALA A 121 -22.56 -5.63 10.76
CA ALA A 121 -23.68 -6.58 10.76
C ALA A 121 -23.46 -7.78 11.70
N ALA A 122 -22.21 -8.15 11.93
CA ALA A 122 -21.81 -9.18 12.90
C ALA A 122 -21.65 -8.66 14.33
N GLY A 123 -21.96 -7.37 14.60
CA GLY A 123 -21.89 -6.77 15.94
C GLY A 123 -20.52 -6.25 16.36
N ILE A 124 -19.57 -6.15 15.44
CA ILE A 124 -18.23 -5.60 15.70
C ILE A 124 -18.28 -4.07 15.64
N ASP A 125 -17.61 -3.40 16.58
CA ASP A 125 -17.42 -1.94 16.54
C ASP A 125 -16.45 -1.57 15.40
N VAL A 126 -16.90 -0.78 14.42
CA VAL A 126 -16.11 -0.43 13.23
C VAL A 126 -16.02 1.07 13.04
N ALA A 127 -14.81 1.58 13.03
CA ALA A 127 -14.48 2.97 12.71
C ALA A 127 -13.57 3.05 11.49
N GLY A 128 -13.87 3.92 10.54
CA GLY A 128 -13.03 4.24 9.39
C GLY A 128 -12.49 5.67 9.46
N GLY A 129 -11.44 5.95 8.69
CA GLY A 129 -10.91 7.30 8.51
C GLY A 129 -9.75 7.68 9.42
N LEU A 130 -9.25 6.78 10.26
CA LEU A 130 -8.13 7.09 11.15
C LEU A 130 -6.83 7.26 10.35
N LEU A 131 -6.24 8.47 10.37
CA LEU A 131 -5.06 8.85 9.58
C LEU A 131 -5.24 8.60 8.07
N ALA A 132 -6.45 8.79 7.55
CA ALA A 132 -6.81 8.47 6.17
C ALA A 132 -5.90 9.15 5.15
N ASP A 133 -5.56 10.43 5.34
CA ASP A 133 -4.71 11.18 4.40
C ASP A 133 -3.28 10.63 4.35
N GLU A 134 -2.71 10.26 5.52
CA GLU A 134 -1.38 9.70 5.64
C GLU A 134 -1.30 8.32 4.93
N VAL A 135 -2.30 7.48 5.13
CA VAL A 135 -2.38 6.17 4.49
C VAL A 135 -2.74 6.26 3.01
N ALA A 136 -3.64 7.17 2.62
CA ALA A 136 -4.00 7.38 1.22
C ALA A 136 -2.81 7.90 0.39
N ALA A 137 -1.96 8.75 0.97
CA ALA A 137 -0.72 9.16 0.31
C ALA A 137 0.24 7.99 0.07
N PHE A 138 0.35 7.05 1.01
CA PHE A 138 1.15 5.84 0.85
C PHE A 138 0.58 4.88 -0.20
N LEU A 139 -0.74 4.78 -0.31
CA LEU A 139 -1.46 3.92 -1.26
C LEU A 139 -1.82 4.63 -2.57
N ALA A 140 -1.32 5.84 -2.83
CA ALA A 140 -1.80 6.71 -3.90
C ALA A 140 -1.85 6.03 -5.27
N ASP A 141 -0.79 5.33 -5.65
CA ASP A 141 -0.65 4.66 -6.95
C ASP A 141 -1.73 3.58 -7.12
N TRP A 142 -1.90 2.75 -6.09
CA TRP A 142 -2.91 1.70 -6.08
C TRP A 142 -4.33 2.28 -6.04
N LEU A 143 -4.59 3.29 -5.20
CA LEU A 143 -5.90 3.92 -5.10
C LEU A 143 -6.35 4.56 -6.41
N VAL A 144 -5.44 5.20 -7.14
CA VAL A 144 -5.74 5.75 -8.48
C VAL A 144 -6.12 4.62 -9.43
N SER A 145 -5.35 3.55 -9.46
CA SER A 145 -5.61 2.40 -10.33
C SER A 145 -6.93 1.71 -9.97
N ALA A 146 -7.19 1.48 -8.69
CA ALA A 146 -8.40 0.84 -8.20
C ALA A 146 -9.67 1.66 -8.47
N ARG A 147 -9.59 3.00 -8.30
CA ARG A 147 -10.73 3.92 -8.52
C ARG A 147 -11.04 4.18 -9.99
N LEU A 148 -9.99 4.27 -10.81
CA LEU A 148 -10.12 4.72 -12.20
C LEU A 148 -10.06 3.58 -13.22
N GLY A 149 -9.72 2.36 -12.80
CA GLY A 149 -9.58 1.20 -13.70
C GLY A 149 -8.47 1.38 -14.75
N ARG A 150 -7.46 2.20 -14.46
CA ARG A 150 -6.33 2.48 -15.37
C ARG A 150 -5.01 2.53 -14.60
N PRO A 151 -3.87 2.30 -15.27
CA PRO A 151 -2.56 2.42 -14.62
C PRO A 151 -2.34 3.79 -13.99
N PHE A 152 -1.62 3.82 -12.87
CA PHE A 152 -1.00 5.03 -12.37
C PHE A 152 0.18 5.38 -13.28
N VAL A 153 0.25 6.61 -13.76
CA VAL A 153 1.28 7.04 -14.71
C VAL A 153 2.19 8.07 -14.07
N THR A 154 3.48 7.74 -13.99
CA THR A 154 4.53 8.68 -13.60
C THR A 154 5.27 9.16 -14.83
N VAL A 155 5.30 10.46 -15.07
CA VAL A 155 6.06 11.07 -16.17
C VAL A 155 7.42 11.51 -15.66
N LYS A 156 8.49 11.09 -16.35
CA LYS A 156 9.87 11.54 -16.09
C LYS A 156 10.45 12.20 -17.32
N TRP A 157 10.94 13.40 -17.19
CA TRP A 157 11.75 14.06 -18.22
C TRP A 157 13.01 14.67 -17.60
N ALA A 158 14.02 14.92 -18.43
CA ALA A 158 15.20 15.68 -18.07
C ALA A 158 15.25 16.94 -18.96
N SER A 159 15.39 18.11 -18.34
CA SER A 159 15.50 19.38 -19.08
C SER A 159 16.46 20.33 -18.36
N SER A 160 17.02 21.27 -19.14
CA SER A 160 17.64 22.47 -18.61
C SER A 160 16.60 23.39 -17.96
N LEU A 161 17.05 24.46 -17.29
CA LEU A 161 16.16 25.43 -16.63
C LEU A 161 15.22 26.15 -17.60
N ASP A 162 15.64 26.30 -18.84
CA ASP A 162 14.84 26.89 -19.94
C ASP A 162 14.00 25.83 -20.69
N GLY A 163 13.90 24.60 -20.16
CA GLY A 163 13.01 23.55 -20.66
C GLY A 163 13.52 22.77 -21.86
N ARG A 164 14.81 22.84 -22.20
CA ARG A 164 15.39 22.11 -23.33
C ARG A 164 15.81 20.71 -22.94
N ALA A 165 15.53 19.74 -23.81
CA ALA A 165 15.91 18.34 -23.64
C ALA A 165 17.24 17.99 -24.33
N ALA A 166 17.79 18.90 -25.13
CA ALA A 166 19.08 18.80 -25.80
C ALA A 166 19.70 20.19 -26.02
N ALA A 167 21.00 20.23 -26.15
CA ALA A 167 21.73 21.45 -26.58
C ALA A 167 21.48 21.73 -28.10
N ALA A 168 21.93 22.89 -28.58
CA ALA A 168 21.76 23.30 -29.98
C ALA A 168 22.43 22.35 -30.99
N ASP A 169 23.49 21.67 -30.58
CA ASP A 169 24.21 20.64 -31.37
C ASP A 169 23.59 19.25 -31.28
N GLY A 170 22.47 19.09 -30.57
CA GLY A 170 21.76 17.80 -30.38
C GLY A 170 22.29 16.97 -29.20
N THR A 171 23.34 17.41 -28.49
CA THR A 171 23.83 16.67 -27.32
C THR A 171 22.86 16.73 -26.16
N SER A 172 22.58 15.58 -25.51
CA SER A 172 21.62 15.45 -24.38
C SER A 172 22.22 14.80 -23.13
N GLN A 173 23.49 14.44 -23.16
CA GLN A 173 24.16 13.71 -22.06
C GLN A 173 25.28 14.60 -21.44
N TRP A 174 25.24 14.92 -20.15
CA TRP A 174 24.16 14.64 -19.17
C TRP A 174 23.54 15.96 -18.71
N ILE A 175 22.24 16.08 -18.84
CA ILE A 175 21.50 17.29 -18.37
C ILE A 175 21.37 17.25 -16.85
N THR A 176 21.23 16.05 -16.25
CA THR A 176 21.03 15.85 -14.82
C THR A 176 22.24 15.18 -14.17
N GLY A 177 22.49 15.50 -12.91
CA GLY A 177 23.61 14.96 -12.15
C GLY A 177 23.39 13.48 -11.72
N PRO A 178 24.46 12.83 -11.18
CA PRO A 178 24.40 11.41 -10.78
C PRO A 178 23.28 11.12 -9.76
N ALA A 179 23.05 12.01 -8.79
CA ALA A 179 22.01 11.84 -7.78
C ALA A 179 20.61 11.75 -8.40
N ALA A 180 20.29 12.63 -9.35
CA ALA A 180 19.01 12.60 -10.06
C ALA A 180 18.87 11.33 -10.93
N ARG A 181 19.96 10.84 -11.52
CA ARG A 181 19.93 9.57 -12.28
C ARG A 181 19.72 8.36 -11.37
N ARG A 182 20.28 8.36 -10.15
CA ARG A 182 19.97 7.32 -9.14
C ARG A 182 18.48 7.31 -8.78
N ASP A 183 17.89 8.46 -8.47
CA ASP A 183 16.43 8.55 -8.21
C ASP A 183 15.59 7.98 -9.35
N VAL A 184 15.98 8.21 -10.61
CA VAL A 184 15.31 7.62 -11.77
C VAL A 184 15.40 6.09 -11.77
N HIS A 185 16.55 5.52 -11.41
CA HIS A 185 16.68 4.05 -11.32
C HIS A 185 15.83 3.46 -10.18
N GLU A 186 15.77 4.13 -9.03
CA GLU A 186 14.90 3.74 -7.92
C GLU A 186 13.42 3.78 -8.31
N ARG A 187 12.99 4.81 -9.05
CA ARG A 187 11.62 4.91 -9.56
C ARG A 187 11.30 3.82 -10.59
N ARG A 188 12.25 3.51 -11.49
CA ARG A 188 12.11 2.42 -12.46
C ARG A 188 11.96 1.06 -11.77
N ALA A 189 12.71 0.82 -10.70
CA ALA A 189 12.64 -0.41 -9.93
C ALA A 189 11.26 -0.65 -9.28
N ARG A 190 10.44 0.40 -9.16
CA ARG A 190 9.09 0.34 -8.58
C ARG A 190 7.98 0.37 -9.64
N ALA A 191 8.33 0.37 -10.92
CA ALA A 191 7.37 0.44 -12.01
C ALA A 191 7.17 -0.92 -12.66
N ASP A 192 5.92 -1.33 -12.87
CA ASP A 192 5.59 -2.57 -13.57
C ASP A 192 5.94 -2.50 -15.06
N ALA A 193 5.95 -1.29 -15.66
CA ALA A 193 6.31 -1.06 -17.05
C ALA A 193 6.97 0.31 -17.27
N ILE A 194 7.83 0.39 -18.27
CA ILE A 194 8.50 1.62 -18.70
C ILE A 194 8.12 1.87 -20.17
N LEU A 195 7.57 3.06 -20.43
CA LEU A 195 7.21 3.50 -21.76
C LEU A 195 8.12 4.66 -22.21
N VAL A 196 8.63 4.59 -23.42
CA VAL A 196 9.40 5.68 -24.06
C VAL A 196 8.83 6.02 -25.42
N GLY A 197 9.00 7.27 -25.84
CA GLY A 197 8.64 7.69 -27.19
C GLY A 197 9.58 7.07 -28.26
N THR A 198 9.04 6.88 -29.47
CA THR A 198 9.81 6.33 -30.60
C THR A 198 11.07 7.16 -30.90
N GLY A 199 10.99 8.50 -30.81
CA GLY A 199 12.15 9.37 -31.01
C GLY A 199 13.28 9.09 -30.01
N THR A 200 12.94 8.91 -28.71
CA THR A 200 13.91 8.54 -27.68
C THR A 200 14.50 7.13 -27.93
N ALA A 201 13.64 6.17 -28.33
CA ALA A 201 14.11 4.82 -28.64
C ALA A 201 15.12 4.82 -29.78
N LEU A 202 14.87 5.58 -30.85
CA LEU A 202 15.75 5.64 -32.03
C LEU A 202 17.03 6.46 -31.79
N ALA A 203 16.95 7.52 -30.99
CA ALA A 203 18.10 8.39 -30.77
C ALA A 203 19.06 7.85 -29.70
N ASP A 204 18.53 7.25 -28.63
CA ASP A 204 19.29 6.93 -27.42
C ASP A 204 19.55 5.42 -27.27
N ASP A 205 18.85 4.55 -28.00
CA ASP A 205 18.85 3.08 -27.84
C ASP A 205 18.86 2.68 -26.34
N PRO A 206 17.89 3.14 -25.54
CA PRO A 206 17.97 3.08 -24.10
C PRO A 206 17.74 1.68 -23.57
N SER A 207 18.61 1.19 -22.70
CA SER A 207 18.48 -0.14 -22.06
C SER A 207 17.25 -0.24 -21.15
N LEU A 208 16.67 0.87 -20.69
CA LEU A 208 15.48 0.99 -19.80
C LEU A 208 15.55 0.17 -18.49
N THR A 209 16.71 -0.32 -18.12
CA THR A 209 16.91 -1.12 -16.92
C THR A 209 16.81 -0.30 -15.64
N ALA A 210 16.33 -0.92 -14.57
CA ALA A 210 16.56 -0.45 -13.22
C ALA A 210 17.92 -0.98 -12.75
N ARG A 211 18.85 -0.08 -12.42
CA ARG A 211 20.17 -0.44 -11.91
C ARG A 211 20.31 0.07 -10.49
N ALA A 212 20.80 -0.81 -9.59
CA ALA A 212 21.21 -0.33 -8.27
C ALA A 212 22.30 0.74 -8.46
N ALA A 213 22.35 1.72 -7.57
CA ALA A 213 23.51 2.63 -7.53
C ALA A 213 24.72 1.83 -7.11
N ASP A 214 25.75 1.85 -7.94
CA ASP A 214 27.10 1.43 -7.56
C ASP A 214 27.66 2.44 -6.54
#